data_06abd99dfc349b9d04000d825484d426
#
_entry.id   06abd99dfc349b9d04000d825484d426
#
_cell.length_a   1.000
_cell.length_b   1.000
_cell.length_c   1.000
_cell.angle_alpha   90.00
_cell.angle_beta   90.00
_cell.angle_gamma   90.00
#
_symmetry.space_group_name_H-M   'P 1'
#
loop_
_entity.id
_entity.type
_entity.pdbx_description
1 polymer ?
#
loop_
_entity_poly.entity_id
_entity_poly.type
_entity_poly.pdbx_seq_one_letter_code
_entity_poly.pdbx_strand_id
1 'polypeptide(L)'
;MTSTHRETKQKGYILLLSVLIASILLAISFGIYALTLKGIILASFLRDSQKAFSAADRAVECALYWDRSYPQNGMSHTVFATGTIGTQYDYPGAVGSAQCDGVVLNSAWTVVTQSGSATTTYPLTYTDGTCADVEVGKTGNEGTTVTGNGYNNCTVGDPRRTQRTIQVLSNL
;
A
#
# COMPACT_ATOMS: atom_id res chain seq x y z
N MET A 1 69.83 16.48 45.82
CA MET A 1 69.72 16.35 44.35
C MET A 1 69.20 14.96 44.05
N THR A 2 67.91 14.71 43.91
CA THR A 2 67.32 13.50 43.31
C THR A 2 65.81 13.59 43.41
N SER A 3 65.12 14.21 42.44
CA SER A 3 63.67 14.01 42.29
C SER A 3 63.15 14.61 40.99
N THR A 4 63.59 14.10 39.82
CA THR A 4 63.07 14.58 38.54
C THR A 4 62.79 13.47 37.55
N HIS A 5 62.90 12.18 37.92
CA HIS A 5 62.77 11.10 36.93
C HIS A 5 61.48 10.23 37.02
N ARG A 6 60.56 10.56 37.94
CA ARG A 6 59.32 9.79 38.12
C ARG A 6 58.08 10.38 37.42
N GLU A 7 58.07 11.66 37.08
CA GLU A 7 56.88 12.31 36.51
C GLU A 7 56.59 11.99 35.03
N THR A 8 57.59 11.65 34.24
CA THR A 8 57.41 11.43 32.80
C THR A 8 56.72 10.10 32.46
N LYS A 9 56.93 9.05 33.28
CA LYS A 9 56.26 7.75 33.05
C LYS A 9 54.76 7.77 33.37
N GLN A 10 54.30 8.57 34.33
CA GLN A 10 52.89 8.71 34.71
C GLN A 10 52.09 9.50 33.65
N LYS A 11 52.71 10.51 33.05
CA LYS A 11 52.04 11.31 32.00
C LYS A 11 51.76 10.49 30.73
N GLY A 12 52.60 9.56 30.33
CA GLY A 12 52.40 8.69 29.20
C GLY A 12 51.27 7.69 29.40
N TYR A 13 51.08 7.14 30.61
CA TYR A 13 49.99 6.21 30.90
C TYR A 13 48.61 6.87 30.86
N ILE A 14 48.45 8.09 31.38
CA ILE A 14 47.22 8.85 31.38
C ILE A 14 46.79 9.13 29.91
N LEU A 15 47.71 9.50 29.05
CA LEU A 15 47.44 9.80 27.67
C LEU A 15 46.97 8.55 26.89
N LEU A 16 47.60 7.41 27.15
CA LEU A 16 47.22 6.12 26.54
C LEU A 16 45.81 5.70 27.01
N LEU A 17 45.53 5.84 28.31
CA LEU A 17 44.21 5.52 28.87
C LEU A 17 43.10 6.42 28.28
N SER A 18 43.38 7.73 28.16
CA SER A 18 42.38 8.67 27.58
C SER A 18 42.07 8.38 26.13
N VAL A 19 43.05 8.02 25.32
CA VAL A 19 42.84 7.62 23.89
C VAL A 19 42.04 6.34 23.82
N LEU A 20 42.31 5.36 24.68
CA LEU A 20 41.60 4.10 24.72
C LEU A 20 40.11 4.32 25.08
N ILE A 21 39.82 5.11 26.10
CA ILE A 21 38.43 5.45 26.46
C ILE A 21 37.72 6.20 25.31
N ALA A 22 38.39 7.19 24.73
CA ALA A 22 37.85 7.96 23.63
C ALA A 22 37.52 7.09 22.43
N SER A 23 38.38 6.12 22.08
CA SER A 23 38.16 5.20 20.97
C SER A 23 36.96 4.28 21.20
N ILE A 24 36.76 3.78 22.43
CA ILE A 24 35.60 2.95 22.79
C ILE A 24 34.30 3.76 22.69
N LEU A 25 34.28 4.98 23.24
CA LEU A 25 33.11 5.85 23.16
C LEU A 25 32.74 6.19 21.72
N LEU A 26 33.74 6.43 20.88
CA LEU A 26 33.55 6.74 19.47
C LEU A 26 33.00 5.54 18.70
N ALA A 27 33.50 4.33 18.98
CA ALA A 27 33.00 3.09 18.38
C ALA A 27 31.53 2.81 18.75
N ILE A 28 31.16 3.00 20.02
CA ILE A 28 29.76 2.84 20.48
C ILE A 28 28.86 3.88 19.81
N SER A 29 29.29 5.14 19.75
CA SER A 29 28.52 6.23 19.12
C SER A 29 28.27 5.95 17.64
N PHE A 30 29.25 5.47 16.92
CA PHE A 30 29.12 5.08 15.51
C PHE A 30 28.15 3.91 15.33
N GLY A 31 28.19 2.92 16.21
CA GLY A 31 27.27 1.78 16.22
C GLY A 31 25.80 2.23 16.38
N ILE A 32 25.54 3.09 17.37
CA ILE A 32 24.18 3.64 17.62
C ILE A 32 23.72 4.45 16.41
N TYR A 33 24.56 5.30 15.85
CA TYR A 33 24.22 6.09 14.66
C TYR A 33 23.80 5.21 13.47
N ALA A 34 24.55 4.17 13.16
CA ALA A 34 24.27 3.25 12.06
C ALA A 34 22.92 2.52 12.25
N LEU A 35 22.61 2.09 13.47
CA LEU A 35 21.31 1.46 13.80
C LEU A 35 20.15 2.42 13.68
N THR A 36 20.32 3.66 14.13
CA THR A 36 19.28 4.69 14.06
C THR A 36 18.92 5.03 12.62
N LEU A 37 19.90 5.18 11.74
CA LEU A 37 19.65 5.43 10.30
C LEU A 37 18.84 4.31 9.66
N LYS A 38 19.21 3.04 9.91
CA LYS A 38 18.46 1.89 9.39
C LYS A 38 17.04 1.85 9.94
N GLY A 39 16.85 2.19 11.21
CA GLY A 39 15.54 2.28 11.85
C GLY A 39 14.62 3.31 11.19
N ILE A 40 15.13 4.49 10.86
CA ILE A 40 14.36 5.55 10.19
C ILE A 40 13.93 5.11 8.78
N ILE A 41 14.83 4.50 8.01
CA ILE A 41 14.49 4.00 6.67
C ILE A 41 13.41 2.93 6.73
N LEU A 42 13.54 1.98 7.67
CA LEU A 42 12.55 0.92 7.85
C LEU A 42 11.19 1.48 8.28
N ALA A 43 11.17 2.44 9.20
CA ALA A 43 9.94 3.09 9.66
C ALA A 43 9.22 3.83 8.53
N SER A 44 9.95 4.52 7.65
CA SER A 44 9.35 5.19 6.48
C SER A 44 8.73 4.19 5.50
N PHE A 45 9.42 3.09 5.23
CA PHE A 45 8.92 2.03 4.36
C PHE A 45 7.66 1.35 4.92
N LEU A 46 7.62 1.09 6.22
CA LEU A 46 6.43 0.53 6.88
C LEU A 46 5.24 1.47 6.77
N ARG A 47 5.45 2.77 6.96
CA ARG A 47 4.39 3.78 6.81
C ARG A 47 3.84 3.82 5.38
N ASP A 48 4.71 3.79 4.38
CA ASP A 48 4.29 3.79 2.98
C ASP A 48 3.54 2.50 2.62
N SER A 49 3.99 1.37 3.15
CA SER A 49 3.32 0.07 3.02
C SER A 49 1.91 0.07 3.65
N GLN A 50 1.75 0.69 4.83
CA GLN A 50 0.43 0.80 5.48
C GLN A 50 -0.53 1.66 4.67
N LYS A 51 -0.06 2.77 4.09
CA LYS A 51 -0.88 3.61 3.19
C LYS A 51 -1.35 2.83 1.96
N ALA A 52 -0.43 2.10 1.31
CA ALA A 52 -0.76 1.28 0.15
C ALA A 52 -1.78 0.17 0.50
N PHE A 53 -1.60 -0.48 1.65
CA PHE A 53 -2.53 -1.49 2.14
C PHE A 53 -3.92 -0.90 2.41
N SER A 54 -4.00 0.23 3.11
CA SER A 54 -5.27 0.92 3.38
C SER A 54 -5.99 1.35 2.10
N ALA A 55 -5.24 1.77 1.07
CA ALA A 55 -5.83 2.11 -0.23
C ALA A 55 -6.42 0.87 -0.93
N ALA A 56 -5.72 -0.27 -0.90
CA ALA A 56 -6.21 -1.54 -1.44
C ALA A 56 -7.47 -2.02 -0.71
N ASP A 57 -7.47 -1.95 0.61
CA ASP A 57 -8.56 -2.40 1.48
C ASP A 57 -9.85 -1.60 1.20
N ARG A 58 -9.78 -0.26 1.24
CA ARG A 58 -10.90 0.62 0.88
C ARG A 58 -11.45 0.34 -0.51
N ALA A 59 -10.58 0.08 -1.47
CA ALA A 59 -10.96 -0.20 -2.85
C ALA A 59 -11.73 -1.53 -2.97
N VAL A 60 -11.24 -2.58 -2.32
CA VAL A 60 -11.86 -3.90 -2.32
C VAL A 60 -13.19 -3.88 -1.56
N GLU A 61 -13.26 -3.26 -0.38
CA GLU A 61 -14.51 -3.14 0.37
C GLU A 61 -15.59 -2.39 -0.42
N CYS A 62 -15.21 -1.31 -1.09
CA CYS A 62 -16.14 -0.55 -1.92
C CYS A 62 -16.64 -1.38 -3.11
N ALA A 63 -15.75 -2.11 -3.79
CA ALA A 63 -16.14 -2.99 -4.88
C ALA A 63 -17.13 -4.07 -4.41
N LEU A 64 -16.85 -4.72 -3.29
CA LEU A 64 -17.73 -5.72 -2.70
C LEU A 64 -19.08 -5.13 -2.26
N TYR A 65 -19.07 -3.91 -1.74
CA TYR A 65 -20.30 -3.20 -1.38
C TYR A 65 -21.21 -3.02 -2.61
N TRP A 66 -20.67 -2.50 -3.71
CA TRP A 66 -21.44 -2.27 -4.93
C TRP A 66 -21.84 -3.57 -5.64
N ASP A 67 -21.05 -4.62 -5.51
CA ASP A 67 -21.39 -5.92 -6.03
C ASP A 67 -22.59 -6.56 -5.31
N ARG A 68 -22.68 -6.37 -3.98
CA ARG A 68 -23.73 -6.96 -3.14
C ARG A 68 -24.98 -6.09 -3.01
N SER A 69 -24.80 -4.78 -2.96
CA SER A 69 -25.91 -3.84 -2.64
C SER A 69 -26.84 -3.64 -3.81
N TYR A 70 -26.39 -3.84 -5.02
CA TYR A 70 -27.13 -3.52 -6.22
C TYR A 70 -28.36 -4.40 -6.47
N PRO A 71 -28.30 -5.73 -6.29
CA PRO A 71 -29.46 -6.59 -6.47
C PRO A 71 -30.61 -6.32 -5.48
N GLN A 72 -30.31 -5.69 -4.34
CA GLN A 72 -31.29 -5.46 -3.26
C GLN A 72 -32.27 -4.32 -3.55
N ASN A 73 -31.98 -3.46 -4.51
CA ASN A 73 -32.83 -2.30 -4.86
C ASN A 73 -33.84 -2.61 -5.95
N GLY A 74 -34.15 -3.88 -6.19
CA GLY A 74 -35.15 -4.29 -7.19
C GLY A 74 -34.67 -4.22 -8.65
N MET A 75 -33.39 -4.01 -8.87
CA MET A 75 -32.78 -4.04 -10.19
C MET A 75 -32.24 -5.44 -10.50
N SER A 76 -32.49 -5.91 -11.73
CA SER A 76 -32.12 -7.25 -12.18
C SER A 76 -30.67 -7.38 -12.65
N HIS A 77 -29.91 -6.29 -12.57
CA HIS A 77 -28.55 -6.19 -13.13
C HIS A 77 -27.49 -5.90 -12.06
N THR A 78 -26.29 -6.36 -12.27
CA THR A 78 -25.16 -6.11 -11.38
C THR A 78 -24.38 -4.87 -11.82
N VAL A 79 -23.73 -4.16 -10.90
CA VAL A 79 -22.88 -3.00 -11.22
C VAL A 79 -21.71 -3.41 -12.12
N PHE A 80 -21.16 -4.60 -11.88
CA PHE A 80 -20.02 -5.11 -12.63
C PHE A 80 -20.46 -6.10 -13.72
N ALA A 81 -19.77 -6.07 -14.86
CA ALA A 81 -20.07 -6.92 -15.98
C ALA A 81 -20.04 -8.41 -15.62
N THR A 82 -20.99 -9.16 -16.18
CA THR A 82 -21.04 -10.63 -16.10
C THR A 82 -20.74 -11.24 -17.45
N GLY A 83 -20.12 -12.42 -17.50
CA GLY A 83 -19.77 -13.12 -18.73
C GLY A 83 -20.96 -13.74 -19.47
N THR A 84 -22.19 -13.56 -18.99
CA THR A 84 -23.39 -14.09 -19.64
C THR A 84 -23.81 -13.16 -20.76
N ILE A 85 -23.93 -13.68 -21.96
CA ILE A 85 -24.40 -12.91 -23.13
C ILE A 85 -25.79 -12.37 -22.85
N GLY A 86 -25.93 -11.04 -22.91
CA GLY A 86 -27.21 -10.34 -22.72
C GLY A 86 -27.47 -9.84 -21.27
N THR A 87 -26.60 -10.10 -20.31
CA THR A 87 -26.67 -9.40 -19.03
C THR A 87 -26.06 -8.03 -19.20
N GLN A 88 -26.92 -7.02 -19.10
CA GLN A 88 -26.50 -5.63 -19.04
C GLN A 88 -25.93 -5.34 -17.64
N TYR A 89 -24.76 -4.75 -17.60
CA TYR A 89 -24.30 -4.02 -16.45
C TYR A 89 -24.87 -2.62 -16.55
N ASP A 90 -25.60 -2.19 -15.52
CA ASP A 90 -26.31 -0.90 -15.55
C ASP A 90 -25.40 0.31 -15.31
N TYR A 91 -24.13 0.09 -15.28
CA TYR A 91 -23.20 1.18 -15.10
C TYR A 91 -22.69 1.73 -16.44
N PRO A 92 -22.61 3.05 -16.64
CA PRO A 92 -22.74 4.17 -15.69
C PRO A 92 -24.07 4.93 -15.78
N GLY A 93 -25.09 4.40 -16.44
CA GLY A 93 -26.26 5.19 -16.80
C GLY A 93 -27.42 5.24 -15.80
N ALA A 94 -27.68 4.17 -15.08
CA ALA A 94 -28.93 4.04 -14.31
C ALA A 94 -28.81 4.37 -12.84
N VAL A 95 -27.63 4.38 -12.24
CA VAL A 95 -27.44 4.50 -10.77
C VAL A 95 -26.82 5.81 -10.34
N GLY A 96 -26.75 6.76 -11.24
CA GLY A 96 -26.43 8.14 -10.91
C GLY A 96 -25.27 8.37 -9.95
N SER A 97 -24.20 7.55 -9.96
CA SER A 97 -22.99 7.78 -9.20
C SER A 97 -22.63 6.70 -8.17
N ALA A 98 -22.24 5.52 -8.61
CA ALA A 98 -21.47 4.64 -7.72
C ALA A 98 -20.17 5.36 -7.32
N GLN A 99 -19.98 5.56 -6.02
CA GLN A 99 -18.84 6.30 -5.47
C GLN A 99 -18.11 5.44 -4.45
N CYS A 100 -16.78 5.54 -4.47
CA CYS A 100 -15.91 5.01 -3.45
C CYS A 100 -15.19 6.18 -2.79
N ASP A 101 -15.47 6.42 -1.52
CA ASP A 101 -14.84 7.51 -0.74
C ASP A 101 -14.93 8.89 -1.45
N GLY A 102 -16.11 9.18 -2.01
CA GLY A 102 -16.35 10.40 -2.78
C GLY A 102 -15.80 10.43 -4.20
N VAL A 103 -15.13 9.37 -4.64
CA VAL A 103 -14.62 9.21 -6.01
C VAL A 103 -15.61 8.43 -6.85
N VAL A 104 -16.06 9.03 -7.95
CA VAL A 104 -16.99 8.39 -8.89
C VAL A 104 -16.28 7.31 -9.69
N LEU A 105 -16.86 6.10 -9.77
CA LEU A 105 -16.22 4.92 -10.39
C LEU A 105 -16.10 4.99 -11.92
N ASN A 106 -16.66 6.00 -12.58
CA ASN A 106 -16.89 6.01 -14.03
C ASN A 106 -15.78 6.62 -14.90
N SER A 107 -14.73 7.22 -14.33
CA SER A 107 -13.81 8.05 -15.13
C SER A 107 -12.84 7.28 -16.04
N ALA A 108 -12.61 5.99 -15.78
CA ALA A 108 -11.72 5.16 -16.58
C ALA A 108 -12.07 3.66 -16.49
N TRP A 109 -13.34 3.38 -16.57
CA TRP A 109 -13.87 2.02 -16.50
C TRP A 109 -13.57 1.23 -17.78
N THR A 110 -12.94 0.08 -17.67
CA THR A 110 -12.70 -0.82 -18.78
C THR A 110 -13.35 -2.17 -18.49
N VAL A 111 -14.07 -2.69 -19.47
CA VAL A 111 -14.71 -4.01 -19.38
C VAL A 111 -14.18 -4.92 -20.48
N VAL A 112 -13.73 -6.09 -20.09
CA VAL A 112 -13.35 -7.17 -21.00
C VAL A 112 -14.29 -8.34 -20.75
N THR A 113 -15.06 -8.71 -21.76
CA THR A 113 -15.98 -9.86 -21.70
C THR A 113 -15.41 -11.03 -22.49
N GLN A 114 -15.45 -12.22 -21.91
CA GLN A 114 -15.14 -13.49 -22.56
C GLN A 114 -16.31 -14.46 -22.37
N SER A 115 -16.36 -15.51 -23.14
CA SER A 115 -17.41 -16.53 -23.01
C SER A 115 -17.44 -17.09 -21.59
N GLY A 116 -18.48 -16.77 -20.82
CA GLY A 116 -18.68 -17.22 -19.45
C GLY A 116 -17.98 -16.41 -18.36
N SER A 117 -17.23 -15.37 -18.70
CA SER A 117 -16.56 -14.50 -17.72
C SER A 117 -16.50 -13.04 -18.17
N ALA A 118 -16.41 -12.13 -17.21
CA ALA A 118 -16.15 -10.72 -17.48
C ALA A 118 -15.23 -10.14 -16.42
N THR A 119 -14.36 -9.23 -16.83
CA THR A 119 -13.46 -8.49 -15.97
C THR A 119 -13.71 -6.99 -16.13
N THR A 120 -13.98 -6.32 -15.04
CA THR A 120 -14.15 -4.88 -14.97
C THR A 120 -12.96 -4.28 -14.21
N THR A 121 -12.26 -3.32 -14.82
CA THR A 121 -11.12 -2.64 -14.21
C THR A 121 -11.35 -1.13 -14.14
N TYR A 122 -10.96 -0.51 -13.05
CA TYR A 122 -11.05 0.94 -12.85
C TYR A 122 -10.03 1.45 -11.84
N PRO A 123 -9.48 2.66 -12.05
CA PRO A 123 -8.61 3.31 -11.08
C PRO A 123 -9.42 4.14 -10.08
N LEU A 124 -8.90 4.25 -8.86
CA LEU A 124 -9.37 5.14 -7.81
C LEU A 124 -8.22 6.05 -7.36
N THR A 125 -8.51 7.34 -7.25
CA THR A 125 -7.56 8.32 -6.68
C THR A 125 -8.23 8.96 -5.48
N TYR A 126 -7.65 8.78 -4.31
CA TYR A 126 -8.18 9.27 -3.06
C TYR A 126 -7.66 10.68 -2.73
N THR A 127 -8.41 11.41 -1.92
CA THR A 127 -8.09 12.78 -1.51
C THR A 127 -6.83 12.88 -0.65
N ASP A 128 -6.42 11.77 -0.03
CA ASP A 128 -5.18 11.67 0.78
C ASP A 128 -3.91 11.44 -0.05
N GLY A 129 -4.03 11.44 -1.39
CA GLY A 129 -2.93 11.23 -2.33
C GLY A 129 -2.56 9.76 -2.56
N THR A 130 -3.32 8.83 -1.97
CA THR A 130 -3.20 7.39 -2.28
C THR A 130 -4.06 7.03 -3.48
N CYS A 131 -3.80 5.89 -4.11
CA CYS A 131 -4.62 5.39 -5.22
C CYS A 131 -4.69 3.87 -5.21
N ALA A 132 -5.67 3.36 -5.96
CA ALA A 132 -5.83 1.93 -6.15
C ALA A 132 -6.29 1.63 -7.58
N ASP A 133 -5.83 0.52 -8.13
CA ASP A 133 -6.40 -0.10 -9.32
C ASP A 133 -7.23 -1.29 -8.88
N VAL A 134 -8.49 -1.31 -9.29
CA VAL A 134 -9.45 -2.35 -8.92
C VAL A 134 -9.76 -3.20 -10.13
N GLU A 135 -9.76 -4.50 -9.93
CA GLU A 135 -10.18 -5.49 -10.91
C GLU A 135 -11.26 -6.37 -10.31
N VAL A 136 -12.43 -6.42 -10.96
CA VAL A 136 -13.55 -7.25 -10.56
C VAL A 136 -13.79 -8.27 -11.65
N GLY A 137 -13.46 -9.53 -11.36
CA GLY A 137 -13.69 -10.68 -12.23
C GLY A 137 -14.95 -11.42 -11.83
N LYS A 138 -15.85 -11.67 -12.79
CA LYS A 138 -17.04 -12.51 -12.61
C LYS A 138 -17.02 -13.69 -13.56
N THR A 139 -17.20 -14.88 -13.02
CA THR A 139 -17.19 -16.14 -13.78
C THR A 139 -18.53 -16.83 -13.61
N GLY A 140 -19.40 -16.78 -14.60
CA GLY A 140 -20.68 -17.50 -14.64
C GLY A 140 -21.41 -17.60 -13.30
N ASN A 141 -21.54 -18.80 -12.77
CA ASN A 141 -22.17 -19.07 -11.46
C ASN A 141 -21.15 -19.27 -10.34
N GLU A 142 -19.85 -19.02 -10.56
CA GLU A 142 -18.81 -19.42 -9.61
C GLU A 142 -18.38 -18.32 -8.64
N GLY A 143 -18.98 -17.14 -8.73
CA GLY A 143 -18.68 -16.07 -7.78
C GLY A 143 -17.93 -14.88 -8.38
N THR A 144 -17.61 -13.93 -7.50
CA THR A 144 -16.91 -12.70 -7.84
C THR A 144 -15.53 -12.70 -7.22
N THR A 145 -14.51 -12.43 -8.02
CA THR A 145 -13.14 -12.17 -7.54
C THR A 145 -12.88 -10.67 -7.59
N VAL A 146 -12.54 -10.07 -6.47
CA VAL A 146 -12.15 -8.65 -6.41
C VAL A 146 -10.68 -8.56 -6.04
N THR A 147 -9.90 -7.91 -6.89
CA THR A 147 -8.47 -7.62 -6.66
C THR A 147 -8.27 -6.11 -6.58
N GLY A 148 -7.74 -5.64 -5.46
CA GLY A 148 -7.36 -4.25 -5.26
C GLY A 148 -5.84 -4.10 -5.17
N ASN A 149 -5.25 -3.33 -6.06
CA ASN A 149 -3.85 -2.94 -6.04
C ASN A 149 -3.74 -1.52 -5.49
N GLY A 150 -3.43 -1.38 -4.21
CA GLY A 150 -3.28 -0.08 -3.57
C GLY A 150 -1.85 0.45 -3.63
N TYR A 151 -1.72 1.77 -3.71
CA TYR A 151 -0.45 2.49 -3.81
C TYR A 151 -0.40 3.64 -2.82
N ASN A 152 0.77 3.86 -2.21
CA ASN A 152 1.01 4.98 -1.29
C ASN A 152 1.02 6.35 -1.99
N ASN A 153 1.27 6.39 -3.30
CA ASN A 153 1.16 7.57 -4.16
C ASN A 153 0.77 7.17 -5.58
N CYS A 154 0.22 8.12 -6.35
CA CYS A 154 -0.32 7.88 -7.69
C CYS A 154 0.71 8.10 -8.82
N THR A 155 1.92 8.59 -8.51
CA THR A 155 2.93 8.88 -9.53
C THR A 155 3.58 7.59 -10.02
N VAL A 156 3.31 7.23 -11.26
CA VAL A 156 3.93 6.07 -11.91
C VAL A 156 5.42 6.34 -12.11
N GLY A 157 6.27 5.39 -11.68
CA GLY A 157 7.73 5.52 -11.78
C GLY A 157 8.41 6.21 -10.60
N ASP A 158 7.67 6.66 -9.60
CA ASP A 158 8.27 7.15 -8.35
C ASP A 158 9.00 6.01 -7.64
N PRO A 159 10.30 6.15 -7.31
CA PRO A 159 11.08 5.11 -6.63
C PRO A 159 10.57 4.80 -5.21
N ARG A 160 9.73 5.66 -4.61
CA ARG A 160 9.07 5.45 -3.33
C ARG A 160 7.67 4.90 -3.46
N ARG A 161 7.19 4.64 -4.67
CA ARG A 161 5.88 4.04 -4.89
C ARG A 161 5.88 2.61 -4.38
N THR A 162 5.08 2.36 -3.36
CA THR A 162 4.89 1.04 -2.76
C THR A 162 3.52 0.52 -3.14
N GLN A 163 3.44 -0.72 -3.59
CA GLN A 163 2.19 -1.42 -3.90
C GLN A 163 1.89 -2.46 -2.85
N ARG A 164 0.60 -2.60 -2.53
CA ARG A 164 0.02 -3.74 -1.79
C ARG A 164 -1.21 -4.23 -2.53
N THR A 165 -1.35 -5.56 -2.61
CA THR A 165 -2.48 -6.20 -3.30
C THR A 165 -3.32 -6.96 -2.29
N ILE A 166 -4.64 -6.78 -2.36
CA ILE A 166 -5.63 -7.57 -1.64
C ILE A 166 -6.52 -8.24 -2.67
N GLN A 167 -6.77 -9.53 -2.50
CA GLN A 167 -7.69 -10.28 -3.33
C GLN A 167 -8.73 -10.98 -2.45
N VAL A 168 -9.97 -10.84 -2.82
CA VAL A 168 -11.11 -11.47 -2.12
C VAL A 168 -11.95 -12.26 -3.13
N LEU A 169 -12.30 -13.47 -2.73
CA LEU A 169 -13.27 -14.31 -3.46
C LEU A 169 -14.60 -14.25 -2.70
N SER A 170 -15.64 -13.87 -3.39
CA SER A 170 -17.01 -13.86 -2.87
C SER A 170 -17.83 -14.87 -3.64
N ASN A 171 -18.17 -15.97 -2.97
CA ASN A 171 -19.15 -16.95 -3.47
C ASN A 171 -20.52 -16.47 -3.00
N LEU A 172 -21.38 -16.07 -3.92
CA LEU A 172 -22.78 -15.73 -3.68
C LEU A 172 -23.66 -16.96 -3.90
#